data_d6d048047153b34be15a50ad1fc94253
#
_entry.id   d6d048047153b34be15a50ad1fc94253
#
_cell.length_a   1.000
_cell.length_b   1.000
_cell.length_c   1.000
_cell.angle_alpha   90.00
_cell.angle_beta   90.00
_cell.angle_gamma   90.00
#
_symmetry.space_group_name_H-M   'P 1'
#
loop_
_entity.id
_entity.type
_entity.pdbx_description
1 polymer ?
#
loop_
_entity_poly.entity_id
_entity_poly.type
_entity_poly.pdbx_seq_one_letter_code
_entity_poly.pdbx_strand_id
1 'polypeptide(L)'
;LQQGDMTDHNIDKEWAVAASTLNMMDDKVPYAFVMGNHDLGKNSNKRDSQLFNNYFPYAKYSKMKNFGGAFEEGKMDNVWYTFKAAGIKWLILCLEFGPRNNVLDWAGEVVKKHPHHKVIINTHAYMYSDDTRMGEGDRWLPQKYGLGKDTGENAVNNGEQMWDKLVSKYPNILFVFSGHVLNGGVGTLVSTGEQGNKVYQMLANFQDGVKGTNRGQTGFLRIVDIDVKKKQVKVDTYSPYLKEYKTDAKNRFSFEGVDLK
;
A
#
# COMPACT_ATOMS: atom_id res chain seq x y z
N LEU A 1 1.36 -5.64 -6.07
CA LEU A 1 1.69 -4.70 -4.98
C LEU A 1 1.85 -5.46 -3.68
N GLN A 2 2.89 -5.14 -2.91
CA GLN A 2 3.13 -5.65 -1.56
C GLN A 2 2.97 -4.48 -0.58
N GLN A 3 2.25 -4.71 0.53
CA GLN A 3 1.81 -3.65 1.44
C GLN A 3 2.61 -3.58 2.76
N GLY A 4 3.89 -3.97 2.77
CA GLY A 4 4.76 -3.90 3.96
C GLY A 4 4.72 -5.16 4.83
N ASP A 5 5.45 -5.11 5.96
CA ASP A 5 5.72 -6.26 6.84
C ASP A 5 6.31 -7.44 6.06
N MET A 6 7.39 -7.15 5.33
CA MET A 6 8.17 -8.16 4.63
C MET A 6 9.03 -9.00 5.58
N THR A 7 9.29 -8.45 6.75
CA THR A 7 10.01 -9.08 7.85
C THR A 7 9.14 -9.10 9.11
N ASP A 8 9.50 -9.92 10.08
CA ASP A 8 8.88 -9.95 11.41
C ASP A 8 9.73 -9.20 12.45
N HIS A 9 11.05 -9.32 12.37
CA HIS A 9 11.97 -8.76 13.36
C HIS A 9 12.99 -7.77 12.81
N ASN A 10 12.89 -7.41 11.51
CA ASN A 10 13.84 -6.53 10.83
C ASN A 10 15.30 -6.99 10.95
N ILE A 11 15.58 -8.24 10.64
CA ILE A 11 16.91 -8.86 10.68
C ILE A 11 17.37 -9.34 9.30
N ASP A 12 18.67 -9.37 9.07
CA ASP A 12 19.29 -9.75 7.78
C ASP A 12 18.75 -11.08 7.20
N LYS A 13 18.55 -12.08 8.04
CA LYS A 13 18.04 -13.39 7.60
C LYS A 13 16.66 -13.29 6.96
N GLU A 14 15.76 -12.49 7.54
CA GLU A 14 14.40 -12.29 7.03
C GLU A 14 14.44 -11.45 5.76
N TRP A 15 15.24 -10.39 5.74
CA TRP A 15 15.46 -9.56 4.56
C TRP A 15 16.04 -10.33 3.38
N ALA A 16 16.98 -11.24 3.62
CA ALA A 16 17.52 -12.08 2.57
C ALA A 16 16.44 -12.96 1.91
N VAL A 17 15.51 -13.50 2.70
CA VAL A 17 14.35 -14.25 2.18
C VAL A 17 13.41 -13.33 1.39
N ALA A 18 13.04 -12.18 1.94
CA ALA A 18 12.17 -11.22 1.28
C ALA A 18 12.74 -10.76 -0.06
N ALA A 19 14.02 -10.36 -0.08
CA ALA A 19 14.69 -9.91 -1.29
C ALA A 19 14.82 -11.03 -2.33
N SER A 20 15.19 -12.24 -1.94
CA SER A 20 15.29 -13.38 -2.86
C SER A 20 13.92 -13.70 -3.49
N THR A 21 12.85 -13.60 -2.72
CA THR A 21 11.47 -13.85 -3.19
C THR A 21 11.03 -12.78 -4.18
N LEU A 22 11.20 -11.49 -3.85
CA LEU A 22 10.82 -10.40 -4.74
C LEU A 22 11.67 -10.36 -6.02
N ASN A 23 12.97 -10.65 -5.92
CA ASN A 23 13.87 -10.71 -7.07
C ASN A 23 13.49 -11.81 -8.09
N MET A 24 12.71 -12.82 -7.68
CA MET A 24 12.16 -13.80 -8.64
C MET A 24 11.22 -13.17 -9.66
N MET A 25 10.68 -11.99 -9.40
CA MET A 25 9.81 -11.23 -10.31
C MET A 25 10.57 -10.31 -11.27
N ASP A 26 11.87 -10.09 -11.03
CA ASP A 26 12.70 -9.23 -11.88
C ASP A 26 12.60 -9.68 -13.34
N ASP A 27 12.43 -8.71 -14.22
CA ASP A 27 12.28 -8.87 -15.68
C ASP A 27 11.09 -9.76 -16.13
N LYS A 28 10.26 -10.24 -15.20
CA LYS A 28 9.10 -11.08 -15.51
C LYS A 28 7.77 -10.34 -15.38
N VAL A 29 7.58 -9.63 -14.26
CA VAL A 29 6.35 -8.86 -13.99
C VAL A 29 6.69 -7.57 -13.25
N PRO A 30 5.99 -6.46 -13.55
CA PRO A 30 6.13 -5.24 -12.78
C PRO A 30 5.65 -5.46 -11.35
N TYR A 31 6.39 -4.96 -10.37
CA TYR A 31 6.01 -5.01 -8.96
C TYR A 31 6.39 -3.72 -8.24
N ALA A 32 5.71 -3.44 -7.16
CA ALA A 32 6.02 -2.34 -6.24
C ALA A 32 5.69 -2.77 -4.82
N PHE A 33 6.40 -2.22 -3.85
CA PHE A 33 6.34 -2.60 -2.45
C PHE A 33 6.57 -1.40 -1.54
N VAL A 34 6.18 -1.54 -0.28
CA VAL A 34 6.37 -0.53 0.76
C VAL A 34 6.91 -1.19 2.02
N MET A 35 7.36 -0.38 2.97
CA MET A 35 7.71 -0.84 4.31
C MET A 35 6.48 -0.88 5.20
N GLY A 36 6.43 -1.90 6.08
CA GLY A 36 5.54 -1.96 7.21
C GLY A 36 6.23 -1.56 8.52
N ASN A 37 5.50 -1.71 9.62
CA ASN A 37 6.06 -1.39 10.94
C ASN A 37 7.11 -2.40 11.41
N HIS A 38 7.02 -3.66 10.99
CA HIS A 38 8.03 -4.67 11.27
C HIS A 38 9.32 -4.50 10.47
N ASP A 39 9.29 -3.68 9.43
CA ASP A 39 10.41 -3.40 8.53
C ASP A 39 11.26 -2.18 8.98
N LEU A 40 10.86 -1.50 10.07
CA LEU A 40 11.47 -0.25 10.55
C LEU A 40 12.12 -0.42 11.92
N GLY A 41 13.43 -0.24 12.00
CA GLY A 41 14.20 -0.25 13.25
C GLY A 41 13.87 -1.46 14.14
N LYS A 42 13.91 -1.28 15.44
CA LYS A 42 13.43 -2.29 16.39
C LYS A 42 12.00 -1.95 16.79
N ASN A 43 11.03 -2.73 16.34
CA ASN A 43 9.59 -2.53 16.63
C ASN A 43 9.10 -1.11 16.30
N SER A 44 9.54 -0.54 15.19
CA SER A 44 9.19 0.83 14.78
C SER A 44 9.43 1.89 15.86
N ASN A 45 10.48 1.72 16.67
CA ASN A 45 10.84 2.69 17.69
C ASN A 45 11.35 4.01 17.10
N LYS A 46 11.82 3.95 15.88
CA LYS A 46 12.25 5.09 15.04
C LYS A 46 12.13 4.74 13.57
N ARG A 47 12.20 5.73 12.71
CA ARG A 47 12.17 5.59 11.25
C ARG A 47 13.56 5.20 10.72
N ASP A 48 13.97 3.97 11.01
CA ASP A 48 15.23 3.39 10.55
C ASP A 48 14.95 2.37 9.46
N SER A 49 15.18 2.76 8.22
CA SER A 49 14.97 1.96 7.01
C SER A 49 16.28 1.41 6.42
N GLN A 50 17.36 1.36 7.20
CA GLN A 50 18.68 0.99 6.69
C GLN A 50 18.68 -0.39 6.05
N LEU A 51 18.15 -1.41 6.72
CA LEU A 51 18.13 -2.77 6.18
C LEU A 51 17.25 -2.86 4.93
N PHE A 52 16.06 -2.24 4.94
CA PHE A 52 15.22 -2.16 3.75
C PHE A 52 15.99 -1.62 2.54
N ASN A 53 16.68 -0.49 2.68
CA ASN A 53 17.45 0.13 1.60
C ASN A 53 18.71 -0.67 1.22
N ASN A 54 19.30 -1.44 2.14
CA ASN A 54 20.41 -2.33 1.83
C ASN A 54 19.97 -3.49 0.93
N TYR A 55 18.81 -4.10 1.23
CA TYR A 55 18.27 -5.24 0.47
C TYR A 55 17.51 -4.83 -0.79
N PHE A 56 16.94 -3.63 -0.80
CA PHE A 56 16.27 -3.02 -1.97
C PHE A 56 16.96 -1.70 -2.36
N PRO A 57 18.17 -1.78 -2.92
CA PRO A 57 18.97 -0.58 -3.17
C PRO A 57 18.36 0.32 -4.25
N TYR A 58 18.23 1.59 -3.96
CA TYR A 58 17.75 2.62 -4.89
C TYR A 58 18.43 2.55 -6.27
N ALA A 59 19.74 2.31 -6.30
CA ALA A 59 20.52 2.21 -7.54
C ALA A 59 20.04 1.09 -8.49
N LYS A 60 19.38 0.03 -7.97
CA LYS A 60 18.73 -1.01 -8.79
C LYS A 60 17.41 -0.50 -9.35
N TYR A 61 16.53 -0.04 -8.46
CA TYR A 61 15.13 0.28 -8.81
C TYR A 61 14.99 1.57 -9.59
N SER A 62 15.84 2.58 -9.37
CA SER A 62 15.84 3.83 -10.10
C SER A 62 16.17 3.67 -11.61
N LYS A 63 16.74 2.54 -12.00
CA LYS A 63 17.02 2.19 -13.40
C LYS A 63 15.83 1.53 -14.11
N MET A 64 14.80 1.15 -13.39
CA MET A 64 13.62 0.54 -13.99
C MET A 64 12.88 1.56 -14.87
N LYS A 65 12.47 1.15 -16.07
CA LYS A 65 11.81 2.02 -17.07
C LYS A 65 10.56 2.73 -16.52
N ASN A 66 9.88 2.13 -15.56
CA ASN A 66 8.66 2.64 -14.96
C ASN A 66 8.89 3.44 -13.66
N PHE A 67 10.14 3.54 -13.18
CA PHE A 67 10.47 4.32 -11.98
C PHE A 67 10.31 5.81 -12.28
N GLY A 68 9.56 6.51 -11.44
CA GLY A 68 9.28 7.93 -11.61
C GLY A 68 10.12 8.85 -10.72
N GLY A 69 10.43 8.38 -9.51
CA GLY A 69 11.23 9.14 -8.56
C GLY A 69 11.01 8.74 -7.11
N ALA A 70 11.72 9.38 -6.22
CA ALA A 70 11.67 9.17 -4.77
C ALA A 70 11.52 10.51 -4.04
N PHE A 71 11.01 10.46 -2.80
CA PHE A 71 10.98 11.62 -1.90
C PHE A 71 12.39 12.01 -1.46
N GLU A 72 13.19 11.01 -1.04
CA GLU A 72 14.60 11.16 -0.73
C GLU A 72 15.43 10.41 -1.77
N GLU A 73 16.27 11.11 -2.52
CA GLU A 73 17.19 10.47 -3.47
C GLU A 73 18.10 9.47 -2.72
N GLY A 74 18.28 8.30 -3.30
CA GLY A 74 19.07 7.22 -2.70
C GLY A 74 18.28 6.30 -1.76
N LYS A 75 16.99 6.56 -1.52
CA LYS A 75 16.12 5.73 -0.66
C LYS A 75 14.88 5.23 -1.40
N MET A 76 14.44 4.05 -1.03
CA MET A 76 13.21 3.41 -1.54
C MET A 76 12.00 3.59 -0.60
N ASP A 77 12.14 4.38 0.47
CA ASP A 77 11.15 4.56 1.53
C ASP A 77 9.81 5.09 1.01
N ASN A 78 9.90 6.09 0.11
CA ASN A 78 8.76 6.72 -0.55
C ASN A 78 9.11 6.94 -2.01
N VAL A 79 8.44 6.19 -2.91
CA VAL A 79 8.74 6.20 -4.33
C VAL A 79 7.46 6.19 -5.16
N TRP A 80 7.56 6.53 -6.43
CA TRP A 80 6.45 6.40 -7.36
C TRP A 80 6.87 5.80 -8.69
N TYR A 81 5.92 5.16 -9.34
CA TYR A 81 6.10 4.50 -10.63
C TYR A 81 4.98 4.90 -11.59
N THR A 82 5.25 4.83 -12.91
CA THR A 82 4.20 4.96 -13.93
C THR A 82 4.23 3.79 -14.89
N PHE A 83 3.06 3.44 -15.38
CA PHE A 83 2.92 2.46 -16.45
C PHE A 83 1.65 2.73 -17.26
N LYS A 84 1.52 2.06 -18.41
CA LYS A 84 0.31 2.11 -19.23
C LYS A 84 -0.27 0.71 -19.39
N ALA A 85 -1.54 0.56 -19.07
CA ALA A 85 -2.28 -0.69 -19.24
C ALA A 85 -3.72 -0.39 -19.66
N ALA A 86 -4.26 -1.20 -20.58
CA ALA A 86 -5.63 -1.07 -21.09
C ALA A 86 -6.00 0.36 -21.59
N GLY A 87 -5.03 1.09 -22.13
CA GLY A 87 -5.22 2.47 -22.62
C GLY A 87 -5.13 3.55 -21.55
N ILE A 88 -5.07 3.17 -20.26
CA ILE A 88 -4.98 4.07 -19.12
C ILE A 88 -3.51 4.27 -18.72
N LYS A 89 -3.16 5.50 -18.36
CA LYS A 89 -1.89 5.83 -17.70
C LYS A 89 -2.10 5.67 -16.19
N TRP A 90 -1.27 4.86 -15.56
CA TRP A 90 -1.31 4.60 -14.13
C TRP A 90 -0.11 5.23 -13.44
N LEU A 91 -0.31 5.70 -12.22
CA LEU A 91 0.72 6.11 -11.30
C LEU A 91 0.53 5.35 -9.98
N ILE A 92 1.58 4.71 -9.49
CA ILE A 92 1.59 4.07 -8.17
C ILE A 92 2.45 4.91 -7.25
N LEU A 93 1.88 5.39 -6.16
CA LEU A 93 2.57 5.98 -5.02
C LEU A 93 2.80 4.92 -3.96
N CYS A 94 4.04 4.63 -3.65
CA CYS A 94 4.45 3.77 -2.54
C CYS A 94 4.86 4.65 -1.36
N LEU A 95 4.08 4.60 -0.30
CA LEU A 95 4.26 5.45 0.87
C LEU A 95 4.61 4.61 2.11
N GLU A 96 5.55 5.09 2.89
CA GLU A 96 6.07 4.50 4.13
C GLU A 96 4.97 4.22 5.17
N PHE A 97 5.25 3.40 6.17
CA PHE A 97 4.38 3.21 7.33
C PHE A 97 4.20 4.52 8.10
N GLY A 98 2.95 4.95 8.30
CA GLY A 98 2.63 6.25 8.90
C GLY A 98 3.32 7.38 8.14
N PRO A 99 2.92 7.70 6.90
CA PRO A 99 3.59 8.71 6.10
C PRO A 99 3.67 10.04 6.83
N ARG A 100 4.85 10.69 6.76
CA ARG A 100 5.08 12.01 7.37
C ARG A 100 4.29 13.10 6.65
N ASN A 101 4.08 14.23 7.32
CA ASN A 101 3.43 15.38 6.69
C ASN A 101 4.13 15.81 5.39
N ASN A 102 5.45 16.02 5.44
CA ASN A 102 6.22 16.40 4.26
C ASN A 102 6.19 15.35 3.13
N VAL A 103 6.04 14.07 3.47
CA VAL A 103 5.85 12.98 2.48
C VAL A 103 4.47 13.09 1.82
N LEU A 104 3.41 13.39 2.59
CA LEU A 104 2.08 13.61 2.01
C LEU A 104 2.04 14.85 1.12
N ASP A 105 2.71 15.93 1.51
CA ASP A 105 2.83 17.14 0.68
C ASP A 105 3.55 16.85 -0.64
N TRP A 106 4.68 16.13 -0.58
CA TRP A 106 5.40 15.67 -1.78
C TRP A 106 4.54 14.77 -2.66
N ALA A 107 3.83 13.81 -2.05
CA ALA A 107 2.93 12.91 -2.78
C ALA A 107 1.83 13.69 -3.52
N GLY A 108 1.27 14.72 -2.88
CA GLY A 108 0.31 15.63 -3.50
C GLY A 108 0.90 16.36 -4.71
N GLU A 109 2.13 16.85 -4.63
CA GLU A 109 2.80 17.47 -5.77
C GLU A 109 3.09 16.49 -6.90
N VAL A 110 3.41 15.23 -6.59
CA VAL A 110 3.55 14.18 -7.60
C VAL A 110 2.21 13.94 -8.31
N VAL A 111 1.11 13.78 -7.57
CA VAL A 111 -0.23 13.57 -8.15
C VAL A 111 -0.64 14.74 -9.01
N LYS A 112 -0.45 15.98 -8.55
CA LYS A 112 -0.78 17.21 -9.26
C LYS A 112 -0.03 17.36 -10.58
N LYS A 113 1.23 16.93 -10.65
CA LYS A 113 2.04 16.92 -11.88
C LYS A 113 1.60 15.84 -12.89
N HIS A 114 0.74 14.91 -12.48
CA HIS A 114 0.28 13.79 -13.30
C HIS A 114 -1.26 13.75 -13.45
N PRO A 115 -1.92 14.84 -13.87
CA PRO A 115 -3.38 14.95 -13.83
C PRO A 115 -4.12 13.97 -14.76
N HIS A 116 -3.39 13.37 -15.73
CA HIS A 116 -3.94 12.39 -16.68
C HIS A 116 -3.61 10.94 -16.32
N HIS A 117 -3.10 10.69 -15.12
CA HIS A 117 -2.86 9.34 -14.61
C HIS A 117 -3.94 8.99 -13.59
N LYS A 118 -4.47 7.77 -13.64
CA LYS A 118 -5.20 7.21 -12.50
C LYS A 118 -4.19 6.76 -11.46
N VAL A 119 -4.39 7.21 -10.23
CA VAL A 119 -3.43 7.02 -9.14
C VAL A 119 -3.85 5.88 -8.22
N ILE A 120 -2.90 5.03 -7.89
CA ILE A 120 -2.99 3.99 -6.87
C ILE A 120 -2.04 4.38 -5.74
N ILE A 121 -2.55 4.51 -4.54
CA ILE A 121 -1.73 4.62 -3.34
C ILE A 121 -1.53 3.23 -2.76
N ASN A 122 -0.28 2.83 -2.60
CA ASN A 122 0.15 1.62 -1.92
C ASN A 122 0.85 2.03 -0.62
N THR A 123 0.31 1.64 0.52
CA THR A 123 0.86 1.96 1.84
C THR A 123 0.61 0.81 2.80
N HIS A 124 1.25 0.84 3.99
CA HIS A 124 1.08 -0.24 4.95
C HIS A 124 -0.19 -0.10 5.80
N ALA A 125 -0.40 1.04 6.44
CA ALA A 125 -1.49 1.29 7.39
C ALA A 125 -2.41 2.42 6.91
N TYR A 126 -3.66 2.08 6.54
CA TYR A 126 -4.62 3.06 6.06
C TYR A 126 -6.07 2.69 6.41
N MET A 127 -6.53 1.47 6.08
CA MET A 127 -7.87 0.98 6.38
C MET A 127 -7.89 0.19 7.69
N TYR A 128 -9.05 0.16 8.34
CA TYR A 128 -9.34 -0.73 9.46
C TYR A 128 -10.26 -1.89 9.01
N SER A 129 -10.39 -2.94 9.84
CA SER A 129 -11.07 -4.18 9.45
C SER A 129 -12.60 -4.15 9.60
N ASP A 130 -13.15 -3.02 10.00
CA ASP A 130 -14.59 -2.74 10.11
C ASP A 130 -15.14 -1.90 8.95
N ASP A 131 -14.38 -1.84 7.84
CA ASP A 131 -14.70 -1.10 6.64
C ASP A 131 -14.60 0.45 6.81
N THR A 132 -13.84 0.92 7.82
CA THR A 132 -13.49 2.33 8.03
C THR A 132 -12.02 2.58 7.70
N ARG A 133 -11.60 3.85 7.65
CA ARG A 133 -10.19 4.23 7.70
C ARG A 133 -9.70 4.18 9.14
N MET A 134 -8.41 3.89 9.31
CA MET A 134 -7.78 3.97 10.62
C MET A 134 -7.88 5.39 11.17
N GLY A 135 -8.51 5.54 12.34
CA GLY A 135 -8.75 6.81 13.00
C GLY A 135 -8.51 6.78 14.51
N GLU A 136 -8.82 7.88 15.18
CA GLU A 136 -8.68 7.99 16.63
C GLU A 136 -9.47 6.88 17.33
N GLY A 137 -8.87 6.26 18.35
CA GLY A 137 -9.46 5.14 19.07
C GLY A 137 -9.02 3.76 18.58
N ASP A 138 -8.63 3.63 17.33
CA ASP A 138 -8.22 2.35 16.77
C ASP A 138 -6.94 1.78 17.36
N ARG A 139 -6.78 0.47 17.27
CA ARG A 139 -5.53 -0.22 17.63
C ARG A 139 -4.54 -0.09 16.47
N TRP A 140 -3.25 -0.28 16.78
CA TRP A 140 -2.16 -0.31 15.80
C TRP A 140 -1.97 0.97 14.97
N LEU A 141 -2.50 2.11 15.44
CA LEU A 141 -2.23 3.40 14.79
C LEU A 141 -0.73 3.70 14.70
N PRO A 142 -0.23 4.28 13.60
CA PRO A 142 1.17 4.70 13.51
C PRO A 142 1.63 5.58 14.68
N GLN A 143 0.74 6.40 15.23
CA GLN A 143 0.98 7.24 16.41
C GLN A 143 1.27 6.47 17.71
N LYS A 144 0.93 5.18 17.77
CA LYS A 144 1.16 4.34 18.96
C LYS A 144 2.51 3.64 18.95
N TYR A 145 3.29 3.76 17.88
CA TYR A 145 4.66 3.28 17.78
C TYR A 145 5.67 4.37 18.17
N GLY A 146 6.95 4.00 18.32
CA GLY A 146 7.97 4.96 18.72
C GLY A 146 8.11 6.15 17.78
N LEU A 147 7.96 5.92 16.47
CA LEU A 147 7.95 6.97 15.44
C LEU A 147 6.74 7.92 15.54
N GLY A 148 5.71 7.56 16.31
CA GLY A 148 4.57 8.43 16.59
C GLY A 148 4.90 9.64 17.47
N LYS A 149 6.13 9.71 18.03
CA LYS A 149 6.64 10.87 18.76
C LYS A 149 7.16 11.99 17.85
N ASP A 150 7.33 11.70 16.56
CA ASP A 150 7.76 12.68 15.58
C ASP A 150 6.72 13.79 15.43
N THR A 151 7.17 15.02 15.24
CA THR A 151 6.34 16.23 15.22
C THR A 151 6.61 17.09 13.99
N GLY A 152 5.77 18.10 13.75
CA GLY A 152 5.93 19.04 12.64
C GLY A 152 5.86 18.34 11.28
N GLU A 153 6.84 18.59 10.43
CA GLU A 153 6.92 18.00 9.10
C GLU A 153 7.09 16.48 9.12
N ASN A 154 7.66 15.94 10.20
CA ASN A 154 7.90 14.52 10.39
C ASN A 154 6.78 13.79 11.14
N ALA A 155 5.71 14.50 11.55
CA ALA A 155 4.58 13.87 12.23
C ALA A 155 3.94 12.80 11.35
N VAL A 156 3.68 11.64 11.95
CA VAL A 156 3.07 10.50 11.26
C VAL A 156 1.57 10.69 11.05
N ASN A 157 1.03 10.09 10.01
CA ASN A 157 -0.38 10.15 9.68
C ASN A 157 -1.03 8.76 9.68
N ASN A 158 -2.23 8.69 10.22
CA ASN A 158 -3.13 7.54 10.10
C ASN A 158 -4.01 7.64 8.85
N GLY A 159 -4.93 6.69 8.66
CA GLY A 159 -5.78 6.62 7.48
C GLY A 159 -6.68 7.84 7.27
N GLU A 160 -7.33 8.35 8.35
CA GLU A 160 -8.16 9.56 8.25
C GLU A 160 -7.33 10.80 7.92
N GLN A 161 -6.17 10.95 8.53
CA GLN A 161 -5.28 12.08 8.24
C GLN A 161 -4.71 12.01 6.82
N MET A 162 -4.42 10.81 6.29
CA MET A 162 -4.03 10.64 4.90
C MET A 162 -5.19 10.98 3.94
N TRP A 163 -6.41 10.61 4.31
CA TRP A 163 -7.60 10.99 3.56
C TRP A 163 -7.74 12.51 3.45
N ASP A 164 -7.70 13.20 4.58
CA ASP A 164 -7.88 14.66 4.66
C ASP A 164 -6.75 15.44 3.97
N LYS A 165 -5.50 14.96 4.08
CA LYS A 165 -4.33 15.69 3.59
C LYS A 165 -3.98 15.39 2.14
N LEU A 166 -4.34 14.20 1.64
CA LEU A 166 -3.93 13.74 0.30
C LEU A 166 -5.08 13.14 -0.50
N VAL A 167 -5.72 12.07 0.01
CA VAL A 167 -6.53 11.18 -0.83
C VAL A 167 -7.80 11.85 -1.32
N SER A 168 -8.50 12.63 -0.49
CA SER A 168 -9.73 13.33 -0.85
C SER A 168 -9.52 14.49 -1.84
N LYS A 169 -8.31 15.04 -1.91
CA LYS A 169 -8.03 16.30 -2.59
C LYS A 169 -7.87 16.21 -4.10
N TYR A 170 -7.46 15.04 -4.59
CA TYR A 170 -7.08 14.88 -5.99
C TYR A 170 -8.07 13.97 -6.74
N PRO A 171 -8.70 14.46 -7.82
CA PRO A 171 -9.77 13.74 -8.53
C PRO A 171 -9.28 12.49 -9.28
N ASN A 172 -7.98 12.36 -9.50
CA ASN A 172 -7.37 11.24 -10.20
C ASN A 172 -6.86 10.13 -9.27
N ILE A 173 -6.95 10.28 -7.94
CA ILE A 173 -6.71 9.17 -7.02
C ILE A 173 -7.92 8.24 -7.07
N LEU A 174 -7.67 6.97 -7.45
CA LEU A 174 -8.72 5.98 -7.67
C LEU A 174 -8.70 4.88 -6.61
N PHE A 175 -7.51 4.39 -6.24
CA PHE A 175 -7.37 3.29 -5.29
C PHE A 175 -6.43 3.63 -4.16
N VAL A 176 -6.74 3.08 -2.96
CA VAL A 176 -5.80 2.97 -1.85
C VAL A 176 -5.77 1.51 -1.39
N PHE A 177 -4.59 0.91 -1.38
CA PHE A 177 -4.36 -0.45 -0.90
C PHE A 177 -3.50 -0.45 0.36
N SER A 178 -3.90 -1.22 1.36
CA SER A 178 -3.19 -1.33 2.64
C SER A 178 -3.24 -2.74 3.23
N GLY A 179 -2.36 -2.98 4.21
CA GLY A 179 -2.27 -4.18 5.02
C GLY A 179 -2.39 -3.88 6.52
N HIS A 180 -1.43 -4.35 7.33
CA HIS A 180 -1.21 -4.03 8.74
C HIS A 180 -2.24 -4.57 9.73
N VAL A 181 -3.51 -4.27 9.54
CA VAL A 181 -4.56 -4.54 10.53
C VAL A 181 -4.90 -6.02 10.57
N LEU A 182 -4.86 -6.59 11.79
CA LEU A 182 -5.21 -7.99 12.06
C LEU A 182 -6.75 -8.17 12.06
N ASN A 183 -7.34 -8.68 13.11
CA ASN A 183 -8.78 -8.99 13.21
C ASN A 183 -9.23 -9.86 12.04
N GLY A 184 -10.15 -9.35 11.20
CA GLY A 184 -10.60 -10.02 9.97
C GLY A 184 -9.63 -9.91 8.80
N GLY A 185 -8.63 -9.03 8.88
CA GLY A 185 -7.60 -8.82 7.84
C GLY A 185 -8.08 -8.22 6.53
N VAL A 186 -9.38 -7.92 6.41
CA VAL A 186 -9.98 -7.35 5.22
C VAL A 186 -10.93 -6.22 5.56
N GLY A 187 -11.01 -5.24 4.71
CA GLY A 187 -11.92 -4.09 4.80
C GLY A 187 -12.06 -3.41 3.45
N THR A 188 -13.20 -2.79 3.19
CA THR A 188 -13.50 -2.14 1.92
C THR A 188 -14.37 -0.92 2.14
N LEU A 189 -13.95 0.22 1.62
CA LEU A 189 -14.67 1.49 1.73
C LEU A 189 -14.65 2.23 0.39
N VAL A 190 -15.78 2.77 -0.03
CA VAL A 190 -15.84 3.70 -1.17
C VAL A 190 -16.24 5.06 -0.65
N SER A 191 -15.39 6.05 -0.84
CA SER A 191 -15.63 7.43 -0.41
C SER A 191 -15.69 8.37 -1.60
N THR A 192 -16.32 9.52 -1.42
CA THR A 192 -16.35 10.60 -2.40
C THR A 192 -15.33 11.65 -2.01
N GLY A 193 -14.36 11.93 -2.88
CA GLY A 193 -13.37 12.98 -2.69
C GLY A 193 -13.97 14.38 -2.85
N GLU A 194 -13.18 15.39 -2.54
CA GLU A 194 -13.60 16.82 -2.58
C GLU A 194 -14.04 17.27 -3.98
N GLN A 195 -13.55 16.60 -5.03
CA GLN A 195 -13.89 16.90 -6.42
C GLN A 195 -15.02 16.00 -6.97
N GLY A 196 -15.73 15.26 -6.10
CA GLY A 196 -16.83 14.37 -6.47
C GLY A 196 -16.42 13.00 -7.02
N ASN A 197 -15.13 12.74 -7.18
CA ASN A 197 -14.60 11.45 -7.60
C ASN A 197 -14.79 10.37 -6.54
N LYS A 198 -14.95 9.11 -6.98
CA LYS A 198 -14.97 7.94 -6.07
C LYS A 198 -13.56 7.41 -5.88
N VAL A 199 -13.24 7.09 -4.62
CA VAL A 199 -11.98 6.43 -4.22
C VAL A 199 -12.31 5.10 -3.59
N TYR A 200 -11.72 4.04 -4.12
CA TYR A 200 -11.92 2.64 -3.69
C TYR A 200 -10.75 2.24 -2.78
N GLN A 201 -11.04 2.00 -1.51
CA GLN A 201 -10.06 1.82 -0.46
C GLN A 201 -10.17 0.38 0.06
N MET A 202 -9.07 -0.35 0.13
CA MET A 202 -9.08 -1.77 0.48
C MET A 202 -7.95 -2.13 1.43
N LEU A 203 -8.32 -2.87 2.47
CA LEU A 203 -7.41 -3.61 3.35
C LEU A 203 -7.34 -5.06 2.89
N ALA A 204 -6.13 -5.61 2.79
CA ALA A 204 -5.90 -7.05 2.63
C ALA A 204 -4.67 -7.48 3.41
N ASN A 205 -4.88 -8.18 4.50
CA ASN A 205 -3.85 -8.74 5.36
C ASN A 205 -4.18 -10.21 5.69
N PHE A 206 -3.24 -11.10 5.43
CA PHE A 206 -3.41 -12.54 5.64
C PHE A 206 -2.24 -13.15 6.45
N GLN A 207 -1.54 -12.32 7.20
CA GLN A 207 -0.42 -12.74 8.07
C GLN A 207 -0.90 -13.52 9.29
N ASP A 208 0.03 -14.04 10.08
CA ASP A 208 -0.26 -14.63 11.39
C ASP A 208 -0.99 -13.62 12.29
N GLY A 209 -1.89 -14.12 13.14
CA GLY A 209 -2.75 -13.29 13.99
C GLY A 209 -4.02 -12.79 13.33
N VAL A 210 -4.17 -12.85 12.01
CA VAL A 210 -5.45 -12.59 11.33
C VAL A 210 -6.37 -13.80 11.48
N LYS A 211 -7.64 -13.55 11.82
CA LYS A 211 -8.63 -14.61 12.02
C LYS A 211 -8.77 -15.49 10.76
N GLY A 212 -8.59 -16.77 10.92
CA GLY A 212 -8.76 -17.77 9.85
C GLY A 212 -7.55 -17.95 8.93
N THR A 213 -6.36 -17.43 9.29
CA THR A 213 -5.15 -17.55 8.46
C THR A 213 -4.23 -18.70 8.84
N ASN A 214 -4.56 -19.50 9.85
CA ASN A 214 -3.73 -20.63 10.26
C ASN A 214 -2.22 -20.27 10.35
N ARG A 215 -1.87 -19.30 11.19
CA ARG A 215 -0.52 -18.76 11.38
C ARG A 215 0.12 -18.17 10.11
N GLY A 216 -0.68 -17.53 9.26
CA GLY A 216 -0.19 -16.89 8.03
C GLY A 216 0.27 -17.87 6.93
N GLN A 217 0.20 -19.20 7.16
CA GLN A 217 0.70 -20.20 6.22
C GLN A 217 -0.21 -20.48 5.03
N THR A 218 -1.18 -19.62 4.77
CA THR A 218 -2.21 -19.82 3.74
C THR A 218 -1.88 -19.15 2.41
N GLY A 219 -0.95 -18.18 2.40
CA GLY A 219 -0.49 -17.51 1.18
C GLY A 219 -1.60 -16.83 0.38
N PHE A 220 -2.67 -16.35 1.03
CA PHE A 220 -3.72 -15.61 0.32
C PHE A 220 -3.21 -14.25 -0.18
N LEU A 221 -3.71 -13.86 -1.34
CA LEU A 221 -3.51 -12.55 -1.96
C LEU A 221 -4.80 -12.07 -2.62
N ARG A 222 -4.94 -10.76 -2.83
CA ARG A 222 -6.02 -10.20 -3.63
C ARG A 222 -5.62 -10.08 -5.09
N ILE A 223 -6.55 -10.47 -5.95
CA ILE A 223 -6.52 -10.25 -7.40
C ILE A 223 -7.52 -9.14 -7.67
N VAL A 224 -7.05 -8.02 -8.21
CA VAL A 224 -7.90 -6.89 -8.61
C VAL A 224 -7.89 -6.83 -10.13
N ASP A 225 -8.99 -7.24 -10.75
CA ASP A 225 -9.18 -7.25 -12.19
C ASP A 225 -9.98 -6.01 -12.61
N ILE A 226 -9.40 -5.22 -13.52
CA ILE A 226 -9.95 -3.93 -13.98
C ILE A 226 -10.41 -4.06 -15.42
N ASP A 227 -11.71 -4.21 -15.64
CA ASP A 227 -12.32 -4.19 -16.97
C ASP A 227 -12.73 -2.77 -17.36
N VAL A 228 -11.89 -2.13 -18.17
CA VAL A 228 -12.09 -0.74 -18.62
C VAL A 228 -13.34 -0.60 -19.50
N LYS A 229 -13.67 -1.61 -20.30
CA LYS A 229 -14.84 -1.56 -21.21
C LYS A 229 -16.14 -1.63 -20.42
N LYS A 230 -16.20 -2.50 -19.43
CA LYS A 230 -17.36 -2.67 -18.55
C LYS A 230 -17.43 -1.63 -17.44
N LYS A 231 -16.37 -0.84 -17.23
CA LYS A 231 -16.21 0.05 -16.06
C LYS A 231 -16.38 -0.72 -14.74
N GLN A 232 -15.82 -1.90 -14.68
CA GLN A 232 -15.95 -2.83 -13.56
C GLN A 232 -14.57 -3.09 -12.94
N VAL A 233 -14.54 -3.19 -11.63
CA VAL A 233 -13.39 -3.69 -10.89
C VAL A 233 -13.83 -4.90 -10.09
N LYS A 234 -13.32 -6.07 -10.42
CA LYS A 234 -13.59 -7.32 -9.73
C LYS A 234 -12.44 -7.62 -8.76
N VAL A 235 -12.80 -8.06 -7.56
CA VAL A 235 -11.86 -8.44 -6.51
C VAL A 235 -12.11 -9.89 -6.12
N ASP A 236 -11.07 -10.70 -6.23
CA ASP A 236 -11.03 -12.07 -5.75
C ASP A 236 -9.89 -12.23 -4.72
N THR A 237 -10.06 -13.09 -3.74
CA THR A 237 -9.01 -13.48 -2.80
C THR A 237 -8.64 -14.94 -3.04
N TYR A 238 -7.40 -15.21 -3.40
CA TYR A 238 -6.92 -16.52 -3.83
C TYR A 238 -5.63 -16.90 -3.09
N SER A 239 -5.51 -18.16 -2.76
CA SER A 239 -4.27 -18.77 -2.27
C SER A 239 -3.68 -19.67 -3.36
N PRO A 240 -2.53 -19.31 -3.94
CA PRO A 240 -1.82 -20.20 -4.86
C PRO A 240 -1.25 -21.45 -4.17
N TYR A 241 -0.97 -21.35 -2.87
CA TYR A 241 -0.48 -22.46 -2.05
C TYR A 241 -1.58 -23.50 -1.81
N LEU A 242 -2.76 -23.06 -1.34
CA LEU A 242 -3.90 -23.95 -1.10
C LEU A 242 -4.70 -24.26 -2.39
N LYS A 243 -4.50 -23.49 -3.46
CA LYS A 243 -5.30 -23.51 -4.71
C LYS A 243 -6.78 -23.24 -4.47
N GLU A 244 -7.09 -22.37 -3.54
CA GLU A 244 -8.45 -22.07 -3.09
C GLU A 244 -8.77 -20.58 -3.17
N TYR A 245 -10.05 -20.28 -3.42
CA TYR A 245 -10.61 -18.93 -3.31
C TYR A 245 -11.38 -18.77 -2.00
N LYS A 246 -11.26 -17.61 -1.37
CA LYS A 246 -12.23 -17.17 -0.37
C LYS A 246 -13.47 -16.66 -1.10
N THR A 247 -14.66 -17.16 -0.73
CA THR A 247 -15.90 -16.89 -1.49
C THR A 247 -16.91 -16.01 -0.76
N ASP A 248 -16.62 -15.64 0.48
CA ASP A 248 -17.47 -14.71 1.24
C ASP A 248 -17.42 -13.28 0.65
N ALA A 249 -18.44 -12.48 0.94
CA ALA A 249 -18.63 -11.16 0.36
C ALA A 249 -17.54 -10.14 0.67
N LYS A 250 -16.70 -10.34 1.71
CA LYS A 250 -15.56 -9.48 2.01
C LYS A 250 -14.32 -9.84 1.17
N ASN A 251 -14.31 -11.03 0.60
CA ASN A 251 -13.17 -11.58 -0.14
C ASN A 251 -13.43 -11.71 -1.65
N ARG A 252 -14.69 -11.71 -2.07
CA ARG A 252 -15.07 -11.77 -3.49
C ARG A 252 -16.23 -10.82 -3.74
N PHE A 253 -15.96 -9.76 -4.52
CA PHE A 253 -16.93 -8.70 -4.83
C PHE A 253 -16.55 -7.93 -6.09
N SER A 254 -17.41 -7.02 -6.55
CA SER A 254 -17.11 -6.10 -7.65
C SER A 254 -17.61 -4.70 -7.37
N PHE A 255 -16.96 -3.72 -8.01
CA PHE A 255 -17.44 -2.35 -8.13
C PHE A 255 -17.89 -2.13 -9.58
N GLU A 256 -19.07 -1.56 -9.74
CA GLU A 256 -19.65 -1.23 -11.04
C GLU A 256 -19.61 0.28 -11.29
N GLY A 257 -19.57 0.69 -12.56
CA GLY A 257 -19.60 2.08 -12.95
C GLY A 257 -18.35 2.87 -12.55
N VAL A 258 -17.21 2.19 -12.40
CA VAL A 258 -15.93 2.81 -12.00
C VAL A 258 -15.46 3.77 -13.08
N ASP A 259 -15.17 5.02 -12.71
CA ASP A 259 -14.62 6.03 -13.63
C ASP A 259 -13.13 5.77 -13.89
N LEU A 260 -12.86 5.14 -15.01
CA LEU A 260 -11.53 4.74 -15.46
C LEU A 260 -10.96 5.66 -16.56
N LYS A 261 -11.67 6.72 -16.92
CA LYS A 261 -11.23 7.67 -17.95
C LYS A 261 -10.63 8.93 -17.37
#